data_b557045ed0fa4aa80c9dee36168ef59c
#
_entry.id   b557045ed0fa4aa80c9dee36168ef59c
#
_cell.length_a   1.000
_cell.length_b   1.000
_cell.length_c   1.000
_cell.angle_alpha   90.00
_cell.angle_beta   90.00
_cell.angle_gamma   90.00
#
_symmetry.space_group_name_H-M   'P 1'
#
loop_
_entity.id
_entity.type
_entity.pdbx_description
1 polymer ?
#
loop_
_entity_poly.entity_id
_entity_poly.type
_entity_poly.pdbx_seq_one_letter_code
_entity_poly.pdbx_strand_id
1 'polypeptide(L)'
;MHSVKAKKCVVYIPFILALILFLFLYSYSFPQGDDFLFTVYGGTLKKIWDYYIYYYEYTGSRMANVFASLLLIKGLSIWKILTPIVTQCTALTLFYCVTGRLTVQEKRWKRDFALACVCAFFPGLIPISYHLFADTFMWMDGSCNYFYPLFFFLLGLLPFWNTLRDRPLPRVLKFVCPIFLAISGLMHEQTATAIFAFCVVSMILLHKEKKTSKYLWSLTAVSTAITVFTYTCPGAYRRLAKSGYNGNSGFLHVLFRHLTIYFSDFNNGLWPIATLLGICAFCFLRSMHGRFASFLKFFITFGSVMAPISQVLAFPRLNISISHSKIRTALMLVFWVLYSIAIAIAFLMPLHKNRKGGFIAALYISIVASQLIPAAVGSNGRPLLPLALLTLLLTLCMMENWDSSAASYIHLSAAAVAFCSIIYMFFPLSTNYNSYCKLRPKSV
;
A
#
# COMPACT_ATOMS: atom_id res chain seq x y z
N MET A 1 -3.33 38.92 -13.24
CA MET A 1 -2.41 38.26 -12.27
C MET A 1 -3.11 37.62 -11.06
N HIS A 2 -4.16 38.20 -10.45
CA HIS A 2 -4.88 37.63 -9.32
C HIS A 2 -5.57 36.31 -9.63
N SER A 3 -6.19 36.14 -10.80
CA SER A 3 -6.88 34.89 -11.21
C SER A 3 -5.94 33.66 -11.31
N VAL A 4 -4.69 33.87 -11.74
CA VAL A 4 -3.73 32.75 -11.89
C VAL A 4 -3.18 32.28 -10.55
N LYS A 5 -2.94 33.18 -9.59
CA LYS A 5 -2.53 32.84 -8.23
C LYS A 5 -3.64 32.11 -7.48
N ALA A 6 -4.90 32.54 -7.61
CA ALA A 6 -6.05 31.89 -7.00
C ALA A 6 -6.22 30.45 -7.50
N LYS A 7 -6.13 30.21 -8.82
CA LYS A 7 -6.21 28.85 -9.38
C LYS A 7 -5.12 27.91 -8.87
N LYS A 8 -3.90 28.43 -8.60
CA LYS A 8 -2.79 27.60 -8.06
C LYS A 8 -3.06 27.09 -6.65
N CYS A 9 -3.79 27.86 -5.83
CA CYS A 9 -4.10 27.49 -4.45
C CYS A 9 -5.30 26.56 -4.33
N VAL A 10 -6.20 26.51 -5.31
CA VAL A 10 -7.42 25.68 -5.29
C VAL A 10 -7.12 24.20 -5.12
N VAL A 11 -5.98 23.70 -5.62
CA VAL A 11 -5.58 22.31 -5.50
C VAL A 11 -5.38 21.85 -4.05
N TYR A 12 -5.10 22.77 -3.12
CA TYR A 12 -4.89 22.43 -1.73
C TYR A 12 -6.19 22.31 -0.92
N ILE A 13 -7.30 22.85 -1.45
CA ILE A 13 -8.60 22.81 -0.77
C ILE A 13 -9.02 21.38 -0.40
N PRO A 14 -8.99 20.37 -1.31
CA PRO A 14 -9.33 19.00 -0.96
C PRO A 14 -8.49 18.44 0.19
N PHE A 15 -7.19 18.71 0.22
CA PHE A 15 -6.28 18.23 1.27
C PHE A 15 -6.58 18.87 2.63
N ILE A 16 -6.92 20.15 2.66
CA ILE A 16 -7.31 20.85 3.90
C ILE A 16 -8.65 20.31 4.42
N LEU A 17 -9.63 20.16 3.54
CA LEU A 17 -10.94 19.61 3.91
C LEU A 17 -10.81 18.16 4.41
N ALA A 18 -10.02 17.35 3.74
CA ALA A 18 -9.74 15.98 4.17
C ALA A 18 -8.99 15.94 5.50
N LEU A 19 -8.02 16.84 5.72
CA LEU A 19 -7.32 16.93 7.01
C LEU A 19 -8.29 17.22 8.15
N ILE A 20 -9.19 18.19 7.98
CA ILE A 20 -10.21 18.53 8.97
C ILE A 20 -11.11 17.32 9.25
N LEU A 21 -11.59 16.66 8.19
CA LEU A 21 -12.43 15.47 8.31
C LEU A 21 -11.71 14.35 9.05
N PHE A 22 -10.43 14.07 8.73
CA PHE A 22 -9.68 13.03 9.42
C PHE A 22 -9.36 13.40 10.87
N LEU A 23 -9.03 14.65 11.18
CA LEU A 23 -8.86 15.10 12.57
C LEU A 23 -10.14 14.84 13.38
N PHE A 24 -11.31 15.15 12.81
CA PHE A 24 -12.59 14.84 13.41
C PHE A 24 -12.81 13.34 13.58
N LEU A 25 -12.57 12.53 12.54
CA LEU A 25 -12.74 11.08 12.58
C LEU A 25 -11.85 10.42 13.64
N TYR A 26 -10.57 10.82 13.72
CA TYR A 26 -9.60 10.28 14.68
C TYR A 26 -9.91 10.67 16.13
N SER A 27 -10.72 11.71 16.37
CA SER A 27 -11.18 12.03 17.73
C SER A 27 -11.96 10.86 18.36
N TYR A 28 -12.63 10.04 17.55
CA TYR A 28 -13.37 8.84 17.96
C TYR A 28 -12.53 7.58 18.07
N SER A 29 -11.23 7.63 17.84
CA SER A 29 -10.35 6.47 18.03
C SER A 29 -10.07 6.24 19.51
N PHE A 30 -9.94 4.96 19.90
CA PHE A 30 -9.62 4.52 21.25
C PHE A 30 -8.59 3.38 21.20
N PRO A 31 -7.88 3.09 22.32
CA PRO A 31 -6.90 2.00 22.37
C PRO A 31 -7.56 0.66 22.10
N GLN A 32 -6.91 -0.19 21.29
CA GLN A 32 -7.40 -1.52 20.91
C GLN A 32 -6.26 -2.52 20.90
N GLY A 33 -6.56 -3.79 21.21
CA GLY A 33 -5.60 -4.89 21.02
C GLY A 33 -4.21 -4.61 21.60
N ASP A 34 -3.21 -4.62 20.73
CA ASP A 34 -1.80 -4.47 21.09
C ASP A 34 -1.44 -3.06 21.60
N ASP A 35 -2.29 -2.05 21.40
CA ASP A 35 -2.07 -0.70 21.97
C ASP A 35 -1.91 -0.77 23.50
N PHE A 36 -2.66 -1.65 24.18
CA PHE A 36 -2.53 -1.85 25.63
C PHE A 36 -1.18 -2.46 26.02
N LEU A 37 -0.65 -3.35 25.18
CA LEU A 37 0.68 -3.95 25.38
C LEU A 37 1.77 -2.87 25.30
N PHE A 38 1.70 -1.98 24.32
CA PHE A 38 2.69 -0.90 24.15
C PHE A 38 2.63 0.15 25.27
N THR A 39 1.48 0.36 25.91
CA THR A 39 1.40 1.24 27.09
C THR A 39 2.17 0.66 28.29
N VAL A 40 2.22 -0.68 28.43
CA VAL A 40 2.97 -1.35 29.50
C VAL A 40 4.48 -1.24 29.27
N TYR A 41 4.94 -1.41 28.01
CA TYR A 41 6.34 -1.29 27.66
C TYR A 41 6.80 0.15 27.43
N GLY A 42 5.87 1.09 27.29
CA GLY A 42 6.15 2.52 27.18
C GLY A 42 6.61 3.14 28.49
N GLY A 43 6.81 4.43 28.48
CA GLY A 43 7.13 5.24 29.69
C GLY A 43 8.59 5.67 29.78
N THR A 44 9.57 4.85 29.43
CA THR A 44 10.99 5.27 29.32
C THR A 44 11.65 4.71 28.07
N LEU A 45 12.60 5.46 27.50
CA LEU A 45 13.34 5.02 26.32
C LEU A 45 14.08 3.68 26.56
N LYS A 46 14.55 3.45 27.80
CA LYS A 46 15.20 2.20 28.18
C LYS A 46 14.23 1.02 28.06
N LYS A 47 13.03 1.11 28.64
CA LYS A 47 12.01 0.05 28.55
C LYS A 47 11.60 -0.25 27.11
N ILE A 48 11.44 0.80 26.28
CA ILE A 48 11.12 0.66 24.84
C ILE A 48 12.26 -0.09 24.13
N TRP A 49 13.52 0.24 24.45
CA TRP A 49 14.68 -0.40 23.84
C TRP A 49 14.83 -1.86 24.27
N ASP A 50 14.67 -2.15 25.57
CA ASP A 50 14.73 -3.52 26.12
C ASP A 50 13.62 -4.39 25.50
N TYR A 51 12.41 -3.82 25.32
CA TYR A 51 11.31 -4.48 24.60
C TYR A 51 11.67 -4.75 23.14
N TYR A 52 12.29 -3.78 22.43
CA TYR A 52 12.71 -3.99 21.04
C TYR A 52 13.73 -5.10 20.88
N ILE A 53 14.74 -5.18 21.78
CA ILE A 53 15.72 -6.28 21.78
C ILE A 53 15.00 -7.62 21.96
N TYR A 54 14.14 -7.72 22.96
CA TYR A 54 13.33 -8.91 23.18
C TYR A 54 12.48 -9.26 21.92
N TYR A 55 11.83 -8.27 21.35
CA TYR A 55 11.01 -8.47 20.15
C TYR A 55 11.83 -8.95 18.95
N TYR A 56 13.02 -8.38 18.74
CA TYR A 56 13.96 -8.79 17.69
C TYR A 56 14.41 -10.25 17.84
N GLU A 57 14.71 -10.67 19.06
CA GLU A 57 15.13 -12.04 19.33
C GLU A 57 14.01 -13.06 19.19
N TYR A 58 12.79 -12.72 19.56
CA TYR A 58 11.70 -13.69 19.72
C TYR A 58 10.56 -13.56 18.71
N THR A 59 10.40 -12.42 18.05
CA THR A 59 9.19 -12.14 17.22
C THR A 59 9.51 -11.63 15.82
N GLY A 60 10.35 -10.61 15.69
CA GLY A 60 10.66 -10.01 14.39
C GLY A 60 11.46 -8.72 14.48
N SER A 61 11.85 -8.16 13.34
CA SER A 61 12.71 -6.98 13.24
C SER A 61 11.96 -5.64 13.26
N ARG A 62 10.64 -5.62 13.46
CA ARG A 62 9.78 -4.45 13.25
C ARG A 62 10.04 -3.32 14.23
N MET A 63 10.71 -2.26 13.78
CA MET A 63 10.82 -1.01 14.55
C MET A 63 9.49 -0.24 14.62
N ALA A 64 8.46 -0.63 13.88
CA ALA A 64 7.12 -0.06 13.99
C ALA A 64 6.58 -0.09 15.43
N ASN A 65 6.87 -1.16 16.18
CA ASN A 65 6.44 -1.31 17.57
C ASN A 65 7.16 -0.32 18.51
N VAL A 66 8.41 0.01 18.22
CA VAL A 66 9.13 1.10 18.94
C VAL A 66 8.45 2.44 18.68
N PHE A 67 8.13 2.70 17.42
CA PHE A 67 7.44 3.92 17.03
C PHE A 67 6.04 4.01 17.66
N ALA A 68 5.28 2.91 17.68
CA ALA A 68 4.00 2.82 18.38
C ALA A 68 4.14 3.14 19.88
N SER A 69 5.14 2.55 20.54
CA SER A 69 5.41 2.80 21.97
C SER A 69 5.78 4.25 22.24
N LEU A 70 6.55 4.90 21.34
CA LEU A 70 6.89 6.33 21.44
C LEU A 70 5.65 7.21 21.30
N LEU A 71 4.75 6.91 20.36
CA LEU A 71 3.51 7.67 20.16
C LEU A 71 2.56 7.54 21.37
N LEU A 72 2.62 6.42 22.11
CA LEU A 72 1.78 6.16 23.27
C LEU A 72 2.28 6.76 24.59
N ILE A 73 3.47 7.36 24.66
CA ILE A 73 4.00 7.99 25.87
C ILE A 73 3.02 9.02 26.46
N LYS A 74 2.29 9.74 25.60
CA LYS A 74 1.24 10.69 25.97
C LYS A 74 -0.17 10.18 25.65
N GLY A 75 -0.37 8.86 25.69
CA GLY A 75 -1.59 8.22 25.23
C GLY A 75 -1.79 8.42 23.73
N LEU A 76 -3.02 8.29 23.24
CA LEU A 76 -3.33 8.42 21.80
C LEU A 76 -3.30 9.85 21.25
N SER A 77 -3.11 10.87 22.09
CA SER A 77 -3.28 12.28 21.66
C SER A 77 -2.34 12.68 20.55
N ILE A 78 -1.06 12.27 20.63
CA ILE A 78 -0.07 12.57 19.59
C ILE A 78 -0.46 11.85 18.28
N TRP A 79 -0.82 10.59 18.37
CA TRP A 79 -1.18 9.78 17.21
C TRP A 79 -2.45 10.30 16.51
N LYS A 80 -3.47 10.73 17.27
CA LYS A 80 -4.73 11.29 16.75
C LYS A 80 -4.51 12.55 15.89
N ILE A 81 -3.45 13.31 16.15
CA ILE A 81 -3.10 14.52 15.39
C ILE A 81 -2.12 14.17 14.26
N LEU A 82 -1.11 13.37 14.58
CA LEU A 82 -0.03 13.05 13.62
C LEU A 82 -0.53 12.23 12.43
N THR A 83 -1.39 11.23 12.66
CA THR A 83 -1.82 10.33 11.59
C THR A 83 -2.66 11.02 10.52
N PRO A 84 -3.63 11.91 10.82
CA PRO A 84 -4.27 12.75 9.81
C PRO A 84 -3.29 13.57 8.98
N ILE A 85 -2.27 14.16 9.61
CA ILE A 85 -1.22 14.92 8.92
C ILE A 85 -0.43 14.01 7.98
N VAL A 86 0.03 12.85 8.46
CA VAL A 86 0.75 11.86 7.65
C VAL A 86 -0.13 11.34 6.51
N THR A 87 -1.44 11.18 6.73
CA THR A 87 -2.39 10.80 5.69
C THR A 87 -2.42 11.84 4.57
N GLN A 88 -2.47 13.14 4.90
CA GLN A 88 -2.46 14.19 3.89
C GLN A 88 -1.07 14.39 3.25
N CYS A 89 0.02 14.16 3.99
CA CYS A 89 1.35 14.11 3.40
C CYS A 89 1.50 12.94 2.40
N THR A 90 0.91 11.77 2.70
CA THR A 90 0.83 10.64 1.77
C THR A 90 0.03 11.02 0.52
N ALA A 91 -1.12 11.64 0.70
CA ALA A 91 -1.97 12.13 -0.39
C ALA A 91 -1.23 13.12 -1.31
N LEU A 92 -0.52 14.09 -0.73
CA LEU A 92 0.33 15.03 -1.48
C LEU A 92 1.47 14.33 -2.21
N THR A 93 2.06 13.27 -1.60
CA THR A 93 3.11 12.48 -2.23
C THR A 93 2.56 11.68 -3.42
N LEU A 94 1.36 11.08 -3.29
CA LEU A 94 0.66 10.43 -4.41
C LEU A 94 0.42 11.41 -5.55
N PHE A 95 -0.13 12.60 -5.23
CA PHE A 95 -0.35 13.65 -6.21
C PHE A 95 0.95 14.07 -6.91
N TYR A 96 2.04 14.25 -6.15
CA TYR A 96 3.36 14.54 -6.70
C TYR A 96 3.90 13.41 -7.58
N CYS A 97 3.79 12.17 -7.16
CA CYS A 97 4.22 11.02 -7.95
C CYS A 97 3.54 10.98 -9.31
N VAL A 98 2.24 11.27 -9.37
CA VAL A 98 1.48 11.30 -10.62
C VAL A 98 1.88 12.52 -11.47
N THR A 99 1.79 13.73 -10.92
CA THR A 99 1.91 14.98 -11.68
C THR A 99 3.35 15.49 -11.86
N GLY A 100 4.27 15.13 -10.94
CA GLY A 100 5.64 15.66 -10.85
C GLY A 100 5.73 17.06 -10.25
N ARG A 101 4.65 17.58 -9.71
CA ARG A 101 4.56 18.93 -9.14
C ARG A 101 3.51 18.99 -8.03
N LEU A 102 3.64 19.96 -7.16
CA LEU A 102 2.64 20.25 -6.12
C LEU A 102 1.72 21.42 -6.49
N THR A 103 1.84 21.95 -7.71
CA THR A 103 1.05 23.09 -8.20
C THR A 103 0.23 22.69 -9.40
N VAL A 104 -0.91 23.36 -9.57
CA VAL A 104 -1.79 23.17 -10.73
C VAL A 104 -1.17 23.75 -12.00
N GLN A 105 -1.33 23.04 -13.10
CA GLN A 105 -1.06 23.58 -14.43
C GLN A 105 -2.33 24.27 -14.96
N GLU A 106 -2.20 25.51 -15.40
CA GLU A 106 -3.36 26.33 -15.79
C GLU A 106 -4.26 25.68 -16.84
N LYS A 107 -3.65 25.07 -17.86
CA LYS A 107 -4.38 24.37 -18.94
C LYS A 107 -5.06 23.09 -18.48
N ARG A 108 -4.69 22.52 -17.32
CA ARG A 108 -5.18 21.23 -16.80
C ARG A 108 -5.80 21.35 -15.39
N TRP A 109 -6.15 22.56 -14.95
CA TRP A 109 -6.55 22.82 -13.57
C TRP A 109 -7.71 21.94 -13.08
N LYS A 110 -8.74 21.71 -13.92
CA LYS A 110 -9.89 20.86 -13.58
C LYS A 110 -9.45 19.42 -13.29
N ARG A 111 -8.58 18.88 -14.14
CA ARG A 111 -8.03 17.52 -13.97
C ARG A 111 -7.13 17.44 -12.75
N ASP A 112 -6.23 18.40 -12.56
CA ASP A 112 -5.33 18.44 -11.41
C ASP A 112 -6.14 18.57 -10.10
N PHE A 113 -7.22 19.35 -10.09
CA PHE A 113 -8.14 19.46 -8.96
C PHE A 113 -8.88 18.14 -8.70
N ALA A 114 -9.44 17.51 -9.74
CA ALA A 114 -10.11 16.22 -9.60
C ALA A 114 -9.17 15.13 -9.08
N LEU A 115 -7.92 15.08 -9.57
CA LEU A 115 -6.87 14.20 -9.04
C LEU A 115 -6.55 14.52 -7.59
N ALA A 116 -6.46 15.81 -7.21
CA ALA A 116 -6.23 16.20 -5.83
C ALA A 116 -7.35 15.72 -4.90
N CYS A 117 -8.63 15.75 -5.36
CA CYS A 117 -9.74 15.18 -4.61
C CYS A 117 -9.58 13.67 -4.38
N VAL A 118 -9.22 12.89 -5.41
CA VAL A 118 -8.96 11.45 -5.25
C VAL A 118 -7.82 11.20 -4.28
N CYS A 119 -6.71 11.92 -4.45
CA CYS A 119 -5.56 11.76 -3.57
C CYS A 119 -5.90 12.14 -2.12
N ALA A 120 -6.61 13.25 -1.89
CA ALA A 120 -6.96 13.72 -0.55
C ALA A 120 -7.82 12.72 0.23
N PHE A 121 -8.75 12.06 -0.46
CA PHE A 121 -9.67 11.08 0.12
C PHE A 121 -9.30 9.62 -0.15
N PHE A 122 -8.06 9.34 -0.59
CA PHE A 122 -7.60 8.00 -0.97
C PHE A 122 -7.89 6.90 0.06
N PRO A 123 -7.85 7.14 1.39
CA PRO A 123 -8.14 6.09 2.36
C PRO A 123 -9.55 5.50 2.20
N GLY A 124 -10.51 6.28 1.72
CA GLY A 124 -11.87 5.81 1.44
C GLY A 124 -11.97 4.89 0.22
N LEU A 125 -10.93 4.77 -0.61
CA LEU A 125 -10.82 3.79 -1.68
C LEU A 125 -10.23 2.45 -1.21
N ILE A 126 -9.69 2.40 0.02
CA ILE A 126 -9.19 1.17 0.63
C ILE A 126 -10.40 0.31 1.02
N PRO A 127 -10.41 -1.00 0.69
CA PRO A 127 -11.55 -1.86 0.95
C PRO A 127 -11.98 -1.88 2.42
N ILE A 128 -13.25 -1.55 2.67
CA ILE A 128 -13.85 -1.51 4.00
C ILE A 128 -14.31 -2.91 4.42
N SER A 129 -14.68 -3.76 3.46
CA SER A 129 -15.28 -5.08 3.69
C SER A 129 -14.46 -6.04 4.57
N TYR A 130 -13.15 -5.80 4.69
CA TYR A 130 -12.23 -6.57 5.53
C TYR A 130 -11.69 -5.80 6.72
N HIS A 131 -12.37 -4.75 7.12
CA HIS A 131 -11.87 -3.84 8.14
C HIS A 131 -10.47 -3.28 7.82
N LEU A 132 -10.01 -3.43 6.56
CA LEU A 132 -8.65 -3.04 6.18
C LEU A 132 -8.39 -1.56 6.49
N PHE A 133 -9.36 -0.69 6.18
CA PHE A 133 -9.26 0.72 6.56
C PHE A 133 -9.18 0.90 8.08
N ALA A 134 -10.09 0.27 8.83
CA ALA A 134 -10.12 0.39 10.29
C ALA A 134 -8.82 -0.15 10.91
N ASP A 135 -8.38 -1.32 10.47
CA ASP A 135 -7.21 -2.00 11.03
C ASP A 135 -5.87 -1.37 10.65
N THR A 136 -5.80 -0.55 9.59
CA THR A 136 -4.54 0.04 9.12
C THR A 136 -4.46 1.54 9.25
N PHE A 137 -5.60 2.25 9.38
CA PHE A 137 -5.62 3.70 9.55
C PHE A 137 -6.15 4.10 10.92
N MET A 138 -7.23 3.46 11.41
CA MET A 138 -7.93 3.88 12.62
C MET A 138 -7.47 3.16 13.88
N TRP A 139 -6.67 2.13 13.77
CA TRP A 139 -6.00 1.46 14.87
C TRP A 139 -4.53 1.87 14.93
N MET A 140 -4.05 2.29 16.10
CA MET A 140 -2.72 2.89 16.25
C MET A 140 -1.60 1.90 15.90
N ASP A 141 -1.60 0.70 16.48
CA ASP A 141 -0.62 -0.34 16.14
C ASP A 141 -0.67 -0.70 14.65
N GLY A 142 -1.88 -0.89 14.11
CA GLY A 142 -2.05 -1.18 12.69
C GLY A 142 -1.51 -0.08 11.79
N SER A 143 -1.73 1.20 12.13
CA SER A 143 -1.20 2.32 11.37
C SER A 143 0.33 2.37 11.42
N CYS A 144 0.92 2.14 12.57
CA CYS A 144 2.38 2.11 12.75
C CYS A 144 3.03 0.96 11.98
N ASN A 145 2.39 -0.22 11.94
CA ASN A 145 2.93 -1.39 11.27
C ASN A 145 2.72 -1.40 9.75
N TYR A 146 1.64 -0.78 9.23
CA TYR A 146 1.28 -0.91 7.81
C TYR A 146 1.22 0.43 7.08
N PHE A 147 0.61 1.47 7.66
CA PHE A 147 0.42 2.74 6.97
C PHE A 147 1.66 3.63 6.99
N TYR A 148 2.28 3.85 8.17
CA TYR A 148 3.48 4.69 8.27
C TYR A 148 4.66 4.15 7.46
N PRO A 149 4.95 2.83 7.45
CA PRO A 149 5.98 2.29 6.57
C PRO A 149 5.75 2.63 5.11
N LEU A 150 4.49 2.61 4.62
CA LEU A 150 4.17 2.96 3.24
C LEU A 150 4.32 4.44 2.93
N PHE A 151 4.00 5.32 3.87
CA PHE A 151 4.28 6.75 3.74
C PHE A 151 5.78 6.99 3.55
N PHE A 152 6.62 6.44 4.42
CA PHE A 152 8.07 6.55 4.30
C PHE A 152 8.61 5.85 3.05
N PHE A 153 8.00 4.74 2.64
CA PHE A 153 8.30 4.06 1.37
C PHE A 153 8.14 5.00 0.18
N LEU A 154 6.98 5.65 0.05
CA LEU A 154 6.72 6.56 -1.07
C LEU A 154 7.72 7.71 -1.12
N LEU A 155 8.06 8.29 0.03
CA LEU A 155 9.07 9.35 0.11
C LEU A 155 10.48 8.84 -0.20
N GLY A 156 10.84 7.68 0.33
CA GLY A 156 12.16 7.07 0.14
C GLY A 156 12.45 6.70 -1.32
N LEU A 157 11.42 6.38 -2.10
CA LEU A 157 11.56 6.00 -3.51
C LEU A 157 11.60 7.17 -4.49
N LEU A 158 11.32 8.40 -4.07
CA LEU A 158 11.30 9.58 -4.96
C LEU A 158 12.56 9.77 -5.80
N PRO A 159 13.79 9.49 -5.33
CA PRO A 159 14.99 9.59 -6.17
C PRO A 159 14.92 8.70 -7.41
N PHE A 160 14.58 7.42 -7.24
CA PHE A 160 14.42 6.49 -8.36
C PHE A 160 13.22 6.84 -9.22
N TRP A 161 12.09 7.16 -8.59
CA TRP A 161 10.85 7.53 -9.24
C TRP A 161 11.04 8.72 -10.19
N ASN A 162 11.67 9.78 -9.71
CA ASN A 162 11.93 10.97 -10.51
C ASN A 162 12.94 10.70 -11.63
N THR A 163 14.01 9.93 -11.36
CA THR A 163 14.99 9.59 -12.38
C THR A 163 14.39 8.73 -13.50
N LEU A 164 13.52 7.74 -13.16
CA LEU A 164 12.81 6.92 -14.13
C LEU A 164 11.82 7.71 -15.00
N ARG A 165 11.36 8.86 -14.49
CA ARG A 165 10.40 9.74 -15.19
C ARG A 165 11.03 11.01 -15.75
N ASP A 166 12.36 11.08 -15.80
CA ASP A 166 13.13 12.25 -16.27
C ASP A 166 12.72 13.56 -15.56
N ARG A 167 12.48 13.47 -14.25
CA ARG A 167 12.09 14.61 -13.42
C ARG A 167 13.21 15.02 -12.48
N PRO A 168 13.41 16.34 -12.24
CA PRO A 168 14.41 16.79 -11.29
C PRO A 168 13.99 16.43 -9.86
N LEU A 169 14.97 16.03 -9.03
CA LEU A 169 14.76 15.84 -7.60
C LEU A 169 15.17 17.12 -6.85
N PRO A 170 14.29 17.73 -6.05
CA PRO A 170 14.64 18.86 -5.20
C PRO A 170 15.80 18.54 -4.26
N ARG A 171 16.71 19.51 -4.02
CA ARG A 171 17.92 19.28 -3.20
C ARG A 171 17.60 18.76 -1.81
N VAL A 172 16.59 19.31 -1.14
CA VAL A 172 16.14 18.86 0.19
C VAL A 172 15.77 17.38 0.19
N LEU A 173 15.05 16.90 -0.83
CA LEU A 173 14.65 15.49 -0.92
C LEU A 173 15.85 14.56 -1.10
N LYS A 174 16.97 15.02 -1.70
CA LYS A 174 18.20 14.20 -1.77
C LYS A 174 18.76 13.84 -0.40
N PHE A 175 18.59 14.70 0.61
CA PHE A 175 19.05 14.42 1.97
C PHE A 175 18.03 13.65 2.80
N VAL A 176 16.75 13.87 2.58
CA VAL A 176 15.68 13.31 3.42
C VAL A 176 15.24 11.92 2.94
N CYS A 177 15.24 11.67 1.64
CA CYS A 177 14.82 10.38 1.08
C CYS A 177 15.62 9.17 1.60
N PRO A 178 16.95 9.20 1.78
CA PRO A 178 17.69 8.09 2.36
C PRO A 178 17.20 7.70 3.76
N ILE A 179 16.86 8.71 4.57
CA ILE A 179 16.37 8.53 5.94
C ILE A 179 14.99 7.85 5.88
N PHE A 180 14.09 8.33 5.03
CA PHE A 180 12.76 7.74 4.89
C PHE A 180 12.80 6.32 4.32
N LEU A 181 13.70 6.07 3.37
CA LEU A 181 13.93 4.72 2.83
C LEU A 181 14.38 3.77 3.94
N ALA A 182 15.32 4.18 4.78
CA ALA A 182 15.82 3.39 5.90
C ALA A 182 14.72 3.15 6.94
N ILE A 183 14.01 4.19 7.38
CA ILE A 183 12.91 4.07 8.34
C ILE A 183 11.85 3.10 7.82
N SER A 184 11.40 3.24 6.58
CA SER A 184 10.38 2.38 5.99
C SER A 184 10.76 0.91 6.02
N GLY A 185 11.99 0.58 5.59
CA GLY A 185 12.46 -0.81 5.56
C GLY A 185 12.66 -1.41 6.94
N LEU A 186 13.11 -0.60 7.93
CA LEU A 186 13.27 -1.05 9.31
C LEU A 186 11.92 -1.21 10.04
N MET A 187 10.90 -0.46 9.64
CA MET A 187 9.58 -0.55 10.30
C MET A 187 8.88 -1.88 10.03
N HIS A 188 8.97 -2.43 8.80
CA HIS A 188 8.22 -3.63 8.46
C HIS A 188 8.92 -4.47 7.37
N GLU A 189 8.95 -5.79 7.54
CA GLU A 189 9.61 -6.75 6.62
C GLU A 189 9.06 -6.66 5.20
N GLN A 190 7.77 -6.44 5.07
CA GLN A 190 7.06 -6.33 3.81
C GLN A 190 7.49 -5.11 3.00
N THR A 191 7.68 -3.97 3.67
CA THR A 191 8.19 -2.75 3.02
C THR A 191 9.67 -2.85 2.70
N ALA A 192 10.48 -3.53 3.54
CA ALA A 192 11.88 -3.80 3.22
C ALA A 192 12.02 -4.57 1.91
N THR A 193 11.23 -5.64 1.74
CA THR A 193 11.21 -6.44 0.50
C THR A 193 10.76 -5.61 -0.71
N ALA A 194 9.72 -4.81 -0.53
CA ALA A 194 9.18 -3.95 -1.59
C ALA A 194 10.18 -2.87 -2.03
N ILE A 195 10.87 -2.22 -1.07
CA ILE A 195 11.91 -1.23 -1.33
C ILE A 195 13.07 -1.86 -2.11
N PHE A 196 13.57 -2.99 -1.63
CA PHE A 196 14.67 -3.70 -2.27
C PHE A 196 14.33 -4.05 -3.72
N ALA A 197 13.17 -4.65 -3.95
CA ALA A 197 12.71 -5.01 -5.29
C ALA A 197 12.60 -3.78 -6.21
N PHE A 198 12.03 -2.68 -5.70
CA PHE A 198 11.91 -1.43 -6.46
C PHE A 198 13.28 -0.85 -6.82
N CYS A 199 14.20 -0.77 -5.85
CA CYS A 199 15.54 -0.23 -6.06
C CYS A 199 16.32 -1.06 -7.09
N VAL A 200 16.32 -2.40 -6.95
CA VAL A 200 17.03 -3.29 -7.86
C VAL A 200 16.49 -3.18 -9.29
N VAL A 201 15.17 -3.27 -9.47
CA VAL A 201 14.55 -3.17 -10.81
C VAL A 201 14.80 -1.79 -11.40
N SER A 202 14.65 -0.71 -10.61
CA SER A 202 14.95 0.65 -11.06
C SER A 202 16.40 0.80 -11.49
N MET A 203 17.37 0.23 -10.74
CA MET A 203 18.78 0.28 -11.10
C MET A 203 19.07 -0.48 -12.40
N ILE A 204 18.46 -1.65 -12.62
CA ILE A 204 18.60 -2.41 -13.87
C ILE A 204 18.10 -1.57 -15.05
N LEU A 205 16.93 -0.94 -14.92
CA LEU A 205 16.35 -0.10 -15.97
C LEU A 205 17.18 1.15 -16.23
N LEU A 206 17.59 1.87 -15.18
CA LEU A 206 18.42 3.07 -15.29
C LEU A 206 19.83 2.78 -15.80
N HIS A 207 20.38 1.61 -15.48
CA HIS A 207 21.67 1.17 -16.03
C HIS A 207 21.61 1.01 -17.55
N LYS A 208 20.55 0.37 -18.06
CA LYS A 208 20.31 0.25 -19.50
C LYS A 208 20.16 1.61 -20.20
N GLU A 209 19.67 2.62 -19.48
CA GLU A 209 19.51 4.00 -19.97
C GLU A 209 20.74 4.89 -19.70
N LYS A 210 21.79 4.37 -19.07
CA LYS A 210 22.99 5.13 -18.66
C LYS A 210 22.66 6.32 -17.71
N LYS A 211 21.61 6.20 -16.91
CA LYS A 211 21.13 7.23 -15.97
C LYS A 211 21.44 6.91 -14.50
N THR A 212 22.27 5.91 -14.23
CA THR A 212 22.68 5.57 -12.88
C THR A 212 23.62 6.60 -12.29
N SER A 213 23.56 6.80 -10.97
CA SER A 213 24.44 7.69 -10.22
C SER A 213 24.96 7.01 -8.96
N LYS A 214 26.09 7.50 -8.41
CA LYS A 214 26.64 7.02 -7.13
C LYS A 214 25.59 7.12 -6.00
N TYR A 215 24.77 8.17 -6.03
CA TYR A 215 23.72 8.38 -5.06
C TYR A 215 22.64 7.27 -5.13
N LEU A 216 22.18 6.87 -6.31
CA LEU A 216 21.21 5.78 -6.46
C LEU A 216 21.82 4.42 -6.06
N TRP A 217 23.10 4.20 -6.35
CA TRP A 217 23.83 3.01 -5.88
C TRP A 217 23.92 2.97 -4.36
N SER A 218 24.19 4.10 -3.69
CA SER A 218 24.21 4.14 -2.21
C SER A 218 22.84 3.84 -1.60
N LEU A 219 21.74 4.35 -2.19
CA LEU A 219 20.38 4.02 -1.76
C LEU A 219 20.06 2.53 -1.93
N THR A 220 20.49 1.93 -3.04
CA THR A 220 20.32 0.49 -3.28
C THR A 220 21.11 -0.32 -2.26
N ALA A 221 22.36 0.07 -1.94
CA ALA A 221 23.15 -0.59 -0.91
C ALA A 221 22.49 -0.48 0.48
N VAL A 222 21.97 0.67 0.85
CA VAL A 222 21.22 0.86 2.11
C VAL A 222 19.99 -0.03 2.12
N SER A 223 19.21 -0.09 1.06
CA SER A 223 18.02 -0.96 1.00
C SER A 223 18.38 -2.43 1.11
N THR A 224 19.49 -2.85 0.49
CA THR A 224 20.01 -4.22 0.59
C THR A 224 20.41 -4.55 2.02
N ALA A 225 21.19 -3.69 2.68
CA ALA A 225 21.63 -3.87 4.05
C ALA A 225 20.46 -4.01 5.03
N ILE A 226 19.41 -3.15 4.87
CA ILE A 226 18.21 -3.22 5.68
C ILE A 226 17.45 -4.52 5.44
N THR A 227 17.34 -4.95 4.20
CA THR A 227 16.66 -6.20 3.86
C THR A 227 17.40 -7.40 4.45
N VAL A 228 18.72 -7.43 4.35
CA VAL A 228 19.55 -8.46 5.00
C VAL A 228 19.33 -8.45 6.52
N PHE A 229 19.42 -7.29 7.18
CA PHE A 229 19.15 -7.14 8.61
C PHE A 229 17.76 -7.68 8.99
N THR A 230 16.76 -7.37 8.22
CA THR A 230 15.38 -7.82 8.46
C THR A 230 15.23 -9.33 8.34
N TYR A 231 15.87 -9.94 7.34
CA TYR A 231 15.76 -11.38 7.09
C TYR A 231 16.74 -12.22 7.91
N THR A 232 17.76 -11.64 8.52
CA THR A 232 18.65 -12.34 9.47
C THR A 232 18.16 -12.29 10.92
N CYS A 233 17.00 -11.62 11.16
CA CYS A 233 16.39 -11.50 12.49
C CYS A 233 16.00 -12.87 13.07
N PRO A 234 16.51 -13.27 14.25
CA PRO A 234 16.20 -14.56 14.87
C PRO A 234 14.71 -14.75 15.16
N GLY A 235 14.03 -13.68 15.58
CA GLY A 235 12.59 -13.67 15.87
C GLY A 235 11.73 -13.99 14.65
N ALA A 236 12.15 -13.59 13.45
CA ALA A 236 11.42 -13.90 12.22
C ALA A 236 11.40 -15.42 11.95
N TYR A 237 12.52 -16.10 12.16
CA TYR A 237 12.61 -17.57 12.04
C TYR A 237 11.80 -18.30 13.11
N ARG A 238 11.83 -17.83 14.35
CA ARG A 238 11.02 -18.40 15.44
C ARG A 238 9.54 -18.24 15.16
N ARG A 239 9.12 -17.10 14.61
CA ARG A 239 7.71 -16.88 14.19
C ARG A 239 7.34 -17.78 13.01
N LEU A 240 8.22 -17.94 12.03
CA LEU A 240 7.99 -18.85 10.91
C LEU A 240 7.86 -20.30 11.38
N ALA A 241 8.69 -20.73 12.33
CA ALA A 241 8.59 -22.05 12.96
C ALA A 241 7.21 -22.27 13.63
N LYS A 242 6.72 -21.26 14.36
CA LYS A 242 5.38 -21.31 14.99
C LYS A 242 4.23 -21.35 13.98
N SER A 243 4.44 -20.88 12.74
CA SER A 243 3.42 -20.93 11.69
C SER A 243 3.19 -22.32 11.09
N GLY A 244 3.91 -23.32 11.53
CA GLY A 244 3.74 -24.73 11.16
C GLY A 244 4.76 -25.27 10.16
N TYR A 245 5.75 -24.46 9.71
CA TYR A 245 6.79 -24.93 8.78
C TYR A 245 7.78 -25.93 9.40
N ASN A 246 7.87 -25.98 10.72
CA ASN A 246 8.72 -26.95 11.45
C ASN A 246 7.92 -28.15 12.01
N GLY A 247 6.64 -28.29 11.66
CA GLY A 247 5.79 -29.41 12.09
C GLY A 247 5.95 -30.64 11.19
N ASN A 248 5.26 -31.73 11.55
CA ASN A 248 5.22 -32.98 10.77
C ASN A 248 4.55 -32.82 9.38
N SER A 249 3.98 -31.65 9.09
CA SER A 249 3.39 -31.32 7.80
C SER A 249 4.48 -30.94 6.81
N GLY A 250 4.55 -31.58 5.66
CA GLY A 250 5.53 -31.24 4.63
C GLY A 250 5.43 -29.77 4.19
N PHE A 251 6.56 -29.14 3.85
CA PHE A 251 6.67 -27.74 3.43
C PHE A 251 5.60 -27.34 2.38
N LEU A 252 5.40 -28.17 1.35
CA LEU A 252 4.41 -27.90 0.30
C LEU A 252 2.97 -27.87 0.83
N HIS A 253 2.64 -28.70 1.81
CA HIS A 253 1.31 -28.69 2.41
C HIS A 253 1.04 -27.41 3.19
N VAL A 254 2.01 -26.97 3.99
CA VAL A 254 1.90 -25.72 4.76
C VAL A 254 1.82 -24.50 3.83
N LEU A 255 2.69 -24.45 2.81
CA LEU A 255 2.67 -23.39 1.81
C LEU A 255 1.33 -23.34 1.05
N PHE A 256 0.82 -24.49 0.61
CA PHE A 256 -0.49 -24.57 -0.06
C PHE A 256 -1.62 -24.03 0.83
N ARG A 257 -1.63 -24.40 2.11
CA ARG A 257 -2.61 -23.90 3.08
C ARG A 257 -2.52 -22.38 3.23
N HIS A 258 -1.31 -21.82 3.36
CA HIS A 258 -1.11 -20.38 3.52
C HIS A 258 -1.49 -19.60 2.27
N LEU A 259 -1.10 -20.09 1.11
CA LEU A 259 -1.51 -19.48 -0.16
C LEU A 259 -3.04 -19.53 -0.34
N THR A 260 -3.69 -20.60 0.11
CA THR A 260 -5.16 -20.70 0.08
C THR A 260 -5.80 -19.62 0.95
N ILE A 261 -5.32 -19.41 2.18
CA ILE A 261 -5.81 -18.37 3.07
C ILE A 261 -5.58 -16.98 2.42
N TYR A 262 -4.37 -16.73 1.94
CA TYR A 262 -4.03 -15.45 1.29
C TYR A 262 -4.93 -15.13 0.10
N PHE A 263 -5.10 -16.07 -0.83
CA PHE A 263 -5.93 -15.84 -2.00
C PHE A 263 -7.43 -15.84 -1.70
N SER A 264 -7.86 -16.48 -0.61
CA SER A 264 -9.22 -16.32 -0.10
C SER A 264 -9.48 -14.88 0.35
N ASP A 265 -8.60 -14.31 1.15
CA ASP A 265 -8.70 -12.91 1.57
C ASP A 265 -8.62 -11.96 0.38
N PHE A 266 -7.71 -12.24 -0.56
CA PHE A 266 -7.60 -11.49 -1.81
C PHE A 266 -8.89 -11.53 -2.63
N ASN A 267 -9.42 -12.72 -2.87
CA ASN A 267 -10.65 -12.92 -3.66
C ASN A 267 -11.85 -12.22 -3.01
N ASN A 268 -11.97 -12.33 -1.70
CA ASN A 268 -13.13 -11.81 -0.98
C ASN A 268 -13.10 -10.29 -0.76
N GLY A 269 -11.92 -9.66 -0.64
CA GLY A 269 -11.79 -8.23 -0.28
C GLY A 269 -11.13 -7.36 -1.34
N LEU A 270 -10.26 -7.94 -2.16
CA LEU A 270 -9.42 -7.17 -3.08
C LEU A 270 -9.80 -7.31 -4.56
N TRP A 271 -10.94 -7.92 -4.86
CA TRP A 271 -11.43 -7.99 -6.24
C TRP A 271 -11.51 -6.62 -6.94
N PRO A 272 -11.83 -5.48 -6.26
CA PRO A 272 -11.80 -4.18 -6.92
C PRO A 272 -10.40 -3.81 -7.40
N ILE A 273 -9.38 -4.14 -6.60
CA ILE A 273 -7.98 -3.88 -6.94
C ILE A 273 -7.51 -4.81 -8.07
N ALA A 274 -7.90 -6.09 -8.05
CA ALA A 274 -7.60 -7.01 -9.15
C ALA A 274 -8.23 -6.54 -10.46
N THR A 275 -9.46 -6.04 -10.42
CA THR A 275 -10.15 -5.44 -11.57
C THR A 275 -9.42 -4.19 -12.08
N LEU A 276 -9.02 -3.28 -11.18
CA LEU A 276 -8.26 -2.08 -11.56
C LEU A 276 -6.92 -2.44 -12.19
N LEU A 277 -6.18 -3.39 -11.63
CA LEU A 277 -4.92 -3.89 -12.21
C LEU A 277 -5.16 -4.47 -13.62
N GLY A 278 -6.21 -5.24 -13.78
CA GLY A 278 -6.57 -5.80 -15.07
C GLY A 278 -6.92 -4.74 -16.11
N ILE A 279 -7.70 -3.73 -15.73
CA ILE A 279 -8.02 -2.59 -16.61
C ILE A 279 -6.72 -1.86 -17.01
N CYS A 280 -5.84 -1.58 -16.05
CA CYS A 280 -4.56 -0.95 -16.33
C CYS A 280 -3.70 -1.78 -17.29
N ALA A 281 -3.59 -3.09 -17.05
CA ALA A 281 -2.83 -3.99 -17.90
C ALA A 281 -3.42 -4.09 -19.32
N PHE A 282 -4.75 -4.14 -19.44
CA PHE A 282 -5.44 -4.12 -20.72
C PHE A 282 -5.15 -2.82 -21.49
N CYS A 283 -5.29 -1.66 -20.84
CA CYS A 283 -5.00 -0.37 -21.46
C CYS A 283 -3.54 -0.28 -21.94
N PHE A 284 -2.61 -0.84 -21.16
CA PHE A 284 -1.20 -0.87 -21.50
C PHE A 284 -0.91 -1.76 -22.72
N LEU A 285 -1.65 -2.87 -22.87
CA LEU A 285 -1.56 -3.77 -24.02
C LEU A 285 -2.32 -3.26 -25.25
N ARG A 286 -3.11 -2.19 -25.16
CA ARG A 286 -4.00 -1.77 -26.25
C ARG A 286 -3.28 -1.57 -27.58
N SER A 287 -2.08 -1.01 -27.57
CA SER A 287 -1.24 -0.77 -28.75
C SER A 287 -0.46 -1.98 -29.23
N MET A 288 -0.49 -3.10 -28.49
CA MET A 288 0.23 -4.32 -28.85
C MET A 288 -0.66 -5.20 -29.74
N HIS A 289 -0.07 -5.73 -30.81
CA HIS A 289 -0.73 -6.61 -31.78
C HIS A 289 -0.06 -7.99 -31.81
N GLY A 290 -0.77 -9.01 -32.26
CA GLY A 290 -0.31 -10.37 -32.39
C GLY A 290 -1.11 -11.36 -31.53
N ARG A 291 -1.03 -12.66 -31.87
CA ARG A 291 -1.83 -13.73 -31.23
C ARG A 291 -1.61 -13.77 -29.73
N PHE A 292 -0.37 -13.65 -29.27
CA PHE A 292 -0.04 -13.68 -27.84
C PHE A 292 -0.59 -12.47 -27.07
N ALA A 293 -0.47 -11.27 -27.63
CA ALA A 293 -1.04 -10.06 -27.04
C ALA A 293 -2.58 -10.16 -26.97
N SER A 294 -3.23 -10.72 -28.00
CA SER A 294 -4.68 -10.95 -28.00
C SER A 294 -5.11 -11.96 -26.94
N PHE A 295 -4.36 -13.04 -26.77
CA PHE A 295 -4.58 -14.03 -25.71
C PHE A 295 -4.44 -13.39 -24.32
N LEU A 296 -3.39 -12.62 -24.07
CA LEU A 296 -3.21 -11.90 -22.80
C LEU A 296 -4.35 -10.93 -22.53
N LYS A 297 -4.78 -10.14 -23.52
CA LYS A 297 -5.92 -9.24 -23.41
C LYS A 297 -7.19 -9.99 -23.01
N PHE A 298 -7.49 -11.09 -23.69
CA PHE A 298 -8.64 -11.94 -23.39
C PHE A 298 -8.55 -12.49 -21.96
N PHE A 299 -7.44 -13.09 -21.58
CA PHE A 299 -7.27 -13.71 -20.27
C PHE A 299 -7.35 -12.68 -19.12
N ILE A 300 -6.73 -11.51 -19.27
CA ILE A 300 -6.78 -10.42 -18.30
C ILE A 300 -8.21 -9.86 -18.18
N THR A 301 -8.90 -9.66 -19.32
CA THR A 301 -10.30 -9.20 -19.31
C THR A 301 -11.19 -10.23 -18.64
N PHE A 302 -11.06 -11.51 -18.98
CA PHE A 302 -11.80 -12.60 -18.35
C PHE A 302 -11.61 -12.60 -16.83
N GLY A 303 -10.36 -12.57 -16.34
CA GLY A 303 -10.07 -12.54 -14.90
C GLY A 303 -10.61 -11.30 -14.20
N SER A 304 -10.50 -10.13 -14.85
CA SER A 304 -11.01 -8.85 -14.30
C SER A 304 -12.53 -8.81 -14.21
N VAL A 305 -13.23 -9.49 -15.13
CA VAL A 305 -14.70 -9.59 -15.13
C VAL A 305 -15.19 -10.67 -14.14
N MET A 306 -14.47 -11.80 -14.09
CA MET A 306 -14.85 -12.91 -13.21
C MET A 306 -14.69 -12.58 -11.73
N ALA A 307 -13.72 -11.72 -11.35
CA ALA A 307 -13.52 -11.32 -9.97
C ALA A 307 -14.76 -10.62 -9.36
N PRO A 308 -15.32 -9.53 -9.94
CA PRO A 308 -16.54 -8.91 -9.43
C PRO A 308 -17.78 -9.79 -9.58
N ILE A 309 -17.91 -10.54 -10.68
CA ILE A 309 -19.05 -11.44 -10.89
C ILE A 309 -19.13 -12.49 -9.78
N SER A 310 -18.01 -13.07 -9.38
CA SER A 310 -17.96 -14.06 -8.30
C SER A 310 -18.46 -13.51 -6.97
N GLN A 311 -18.34 -12.21 -6.74
CA GLN A 311 -18.79 -11.55 -5.51
C GLN A 311 -20.23 -11.07 -5.57
N VAL A 312 -20.63 -10.44 -6.69
CA VAL A 312 -21.95 -9.83 -6.83
C VAL A 312 -23.06 -10.84 -7.02
N LEU A 313 -22.80 -11.91 -7.77
CA LEU A 313 -23.80 -12.95 -8.04
C LEU A 313 -23.87 -14.02 -6.94
N ALA A 314 -23.20 -13.80 -5.80
CA ALA A 314 -23.18 -14.75 -4.69
C ALA A 314 -22.96 -16.21 -5.19
N PHE A 315 -22.03 -16.39 -6.13
CA PHE A 315 -21.52 -17.72 -6.43
C PHE A 315 -20.64 -18.16 -5.25
N PRO A 316 -21.26 -18.61 -4.12
CA PRO A 316 -20.51 -18.98 -2.92
C PRO A 316 -19.58 -20.16 -3.22
N ARG A 317 -19.77 -20.79 -4.39
CA ARG A 317 -18.98 -21.92 -4.87
C ARG A 317 -17.68 -21.53 -5.58
N LEU A 318 -17.51 -20.24 -5.97
CA LEU A 318 -16.23 -19.70 -6.45
C LEU A 318 -15.43 -19.02 -5.32
N ASN A 319 -16.05 -18.75 -4.19
CA ASN A 319 -15.30 -18.41 -2.99
C ASN A 319 -14.35 -19.57 -2.65
N ILE A 320 -13.08 -19.25 -2.47
CA ILE A 320 -12.08 -20.16 -1.90
C ILE A 320 -12.44 -20.31 -0.41
N SER A 321 -13.62 -20.83 -0.10
CA SER A 321 -13.91 -21.26 1.24
C SER A 321 -13.18 -22.60 1.41
N ILE A 322 -12.38 -22.66 2.44
CA ILE A 322 -11.48 -23.76 2.82
C ILE A 322 -12.22 -25.12 2.92
N SER A 323 -13.56 -25.12 2.76
CA SER A 323 -14.37 -26.19 3.32
C SER A 323 -14.63 -27.41 2.44
N HIS A 324 -14.59 -27.37 1.10
CA HIS A 324 -15.29 -28.47 0.42
C HIS A 324 -14.61 -29.21 -0.75
N SER A 325 -13.54 -28.70 -1.36
CA SER A 325 -12.83 -29.44 -2.42
C SER A 325 -11.39 -28.95 -2.64
N LYS A 326 -10.42 -29.80 -2.33
CA LYS A 326 -8.99 -29.53 -2.59
C LYS A 326 -8.72 -29.20 -4.06
N ILE A 327 -9.41 -29.85 -4.98
CA ILE A 327 -9.26 -29.65 -6.43
C ILE A 327 -9.72 -28.23 -6.81
N ARG A 328 -10.89 -27.80 -6.31
CA ARG A 328 -11.42 -26.46 -6.60
C ARG A 328 -10.50 -25.37 -6.06
N THR A 329 -10.02 -25.55 -4.83
CA THR A 329 -9.04 -24.63 -4.21
C THR A 329 -7.75 -24.56 -5.03
N ALA A 330 -7.23 -25.70 -5.49
CA ALA A 330 -6.04 -25.73 -6.34
C ALA A 330 -6.27 -25.02 -7.69
N LEU A 331 -7.41 -25.23 -8.33
CA LEU A 331 -7.75 -24.55 -9.59
C LEU A 331 -7.85 -23.02 -9.43
N MET A 332 -8.45 -22.54 -8.36
CA MET A 332 -8.53 -21.11 -8.06
C MET A 332 -7.17 -20.51 -7.74
N LEU A 333 -6.32 -21.22 -6.99
CA LEU A 333 -4.95 -20.82 -6.72
C LEU A 333 -4.15 -20.68 -8.03
N VAL A 334 -4.20 -21.70 -8.89
CA VAL A 334 -3.54 -21.69 -10.20
C VAL A 334 -4.06 -20.53 -11.05
N PHE A 335 -5.37 -20.28 -11.07
CA PHE A 335 -5.95 -19.16 -11.79
C PHE A 335 -5.37 -17.81 -11.33
N TRP A 336 -5.34 -17.53 -10.02
CA TRP A 336 -4.83 -16.26 -9.49
C TRP A 336 -3.32 -16.08 -9.71
N VAL A 337 -2.55 -17.16 -9.62
CA VAL A 337 -1.12 -17.14 -9.96
C VAL A 337 -0.92 -16.83 -11.44
N LEU A 338 -1.62 -17.52 -12.34
CA LEU A 338 -1.54 -17.28 -13.78
C LEU A 338 -2.02 -15.86 -14.15
N TYR A 339 -3.07 -15.37 -13.50
CA TYR A 339 -3.57 -14.01 -13.68
C TYR A 339 -2.51 -12.96 -13.27
N SER A 340 -1.86 -13.15 -12.12
CA SER A 340 -0.77 -12.27 -11.67
C SER A 340 0.42 -12.29 -12.63
N ILE A 341 0.77 -13.46 -13.15
CA ILE A 341 1.83 -13.61 -14.18
C ILE A 341 1.43 -12.92 -15.48
N ALA A 342 0.19 -13.07 -15.92
CA ALA A 342 -0.31 -12.42 -17.14
C ALA A 342 -0.25 -10.88 -17.02
N ILE A 343 -0.60 -10.32 -15.86
CA ILE A 343 -0.46 -8.89 -15.58
C ILE A 343 1.01 -8.46 -15.58
N ALA A 344 1.90 -9.27 -14.98
CA ALA A 344 3.35 -9.00 -15.01
C ALA A 344 3.87 -8.94 -16.45
N ILE A 345 3.52 -9.92 -17.26
CA ILE A 345 3.91 -9.95 -18.69
C ILE A 345 3.34 -8.73 -19.41
N ALA A 346 2.08 -8.38 -19.16
CA ALA A 346 1.43 -7.22 -19.76
C ALA A 346 2.18 -5.91 -19.48
N PHE A 347 2.71 -5.73 -18.27
CA PHE A 347 3.49 -4.54 -17.92
C PHE A 347 4.94 -4.59 -18.42
N LEU A 348 5.55 -5.77 -18.49
CA LEU A 348 6.94 -5.93 -18.93
C LEU A 348 7.08 -5.91 -20.46
N MET A 349 6.11 -6.46 -21.19
CA MET A 349 6.17 -6.63 -22.64
C MET A 349 6.33 -5.31 -23.42
N PRO A 350 5.59 -4.21 -23.12
CA PRO A 350 5.75 -2.95 -23.83
C PRO A 350 7.07 -2.21 -23.53
N LEU A 351 7.77 -2.55 -22.42
CA LEU A 351 9.04 -1.91 -22.06
C LEU A 351 10.12 -2.11 -23.11
N HIS A 352 10.03 -3.19 -23.89
CA HIS A 352 10.96 -3.44 -24.99
C HIS A 352 10.84 -2.37 -26.08
N LYS A 353 9.64 -1.81 -26.29
CA LYS A 353 9.37 -0.78 -27.31
C LYS A 353 9.37 0.65 -26.75
N ASN A 354 8.94 0.85 -25.53
CA ASN A 354 8.79 2.17 -24.91
C ASN A 354 9.36 2.19 -23.49
N ARG A 355 10.60 2.67 -23.36
CA ARG A 355 11.34 2.74 -22.07
C ARG A 355 10.70 3.67 -21.05
N LYS A 356 9.86 4.64 -21.46
CA LYS A 356 9.16 5.57 -20.55
C LYS A 356 8.21 4.88 -19.56
N GLY A 357 7.90 3.60 -19.78
CA GLY A 357 7.09 2.79 -18.86
C GLY A 357 7.88 2.06 -17.76
N GLY A 358 9.20 2.24 -17.66
CA GLY A 358 10.04 1.50 -16.70
C GLY A 358 9.60 1.61 -15.25
N PHE A 359 9.11 2.80 -14.84
CA PHE A 359 8.58 3.01 -13.49
C PHE A 359 7.36 2.13 -13.18
N ILE A 360 6.52 1.80 -14.18
CA ILE A 360 5.35 0.92 -14.05
C ILE A 360 5.81 -0.49 -13.67
N ALA A 361 6.82 -1.01 -14.37
CA ALA A 361 7.37 -2.33 -14.08
C ALA A 361 8.03 -2.38 -12.70
N ALA A 362 8.83 -1.37 -12.34
CA ALA A 362 9.47 -1.29 -11.03
C ALA A 362 8.42 -1.25 -9.91
N LEU A 363 7.35 -0.45 -10.08
CA LEU A 363 6.26 -0.36 -9.13
C LEU A 363 5.49 -1.68 -9.03
N TYR A 364 5.17 -2.31 -10.15
CA TYR A 364 4.44 -3.58 -10.15
C TYR A 364 5.25 -4.70 -9.49
N ILE A 365 6.53 -4.82 -9.79
CA ILE A 365 7.40 -5.82 -9.12
C ILE A 365 7.50 -5.53 -7.63
N SER A 366 7.54 -4.27 -7.22
CA SER A 366 7.50 -3.88 -5.80
C SER A 366 6.19 -4.29 -5.13
N ILE A 367 5.04 -4.15 -5.82
CA ILE A 367 3.73 -4.62 -5.34
C ILE A 367 3.79 -6.14 -5.11
N VAL A 368 4.24 -6.90 -6.09
CA VAL A 368 4.36 -8.37 -5.97
C VAL A 368 5.31 -8.76 -4.84
N ALA A 369 6.48 -8.13 -4.78
CA ALA A 369 7.48 -8.38 -3.73
C ALA A 369 6.92 -8.11 -2.32
N SER A 370 6.12 -7.07 -2.15
CA SER A 370 5.44 -6.77 -0.89
C SER A 370 4.51 -7.88 -0.41
N GLN A 371 4.03 -8.74 -1.32
CA GLN A 371 3.08 -9.80 -1.01
C GLN A 371 3.74 -11.17 -0.76
N LEU A 372 5.05 -11.31 -0.96
CA LEU A 372 5.73 -12.60 -0.78
C LEU A 372 5.62 -13.14 0.65
N ILE A 373 5.84 -12.26 1.65
CA ILE A 373 5.74 -12.67 3.07
C ILE A 373 4.29 -12.97 3.46
N PRO A 374 3.30 -12.10 3.21
CA PRO A 374 1.90 -12.41 3.49
C PRO A 374 1.41 -13.70 2.85
N ALA A 375 1.80 -13.96 1.60
CA ALA A 375 1.45 -15.20 0.91
C ALA A 375 2.12 -16.42 1.56
N ALA A 376 3.36 -16.30 1.99
CA ALA A 376 4.09 -17.41 2.63
C ALA A 376 3.58 -17.75 4.03
N VAL A 377 3.07 -16.79 4.82
CA VAL A 377 2.63 -17.02 6.21
C VAL A 377 1.11 -17.09 6.38
N GLY A 378 0.33 -16.93 5.33
CA GLY A 378 -1.13 -16.86 5.38
C GLY A 378 -1.61 -15.54 6.01
N SER A 379 -1.96 -14.59 5.18
CA SER A 379 -2.34 -13.24 5.60
C SER A 379 -3.70 -13.19 6.29
N ASN A 380 -3.89 -12.20 7.16
CA ASN A 380 -5.15 -11.86 7.81
C ASN A 380 -5.71 -10.49 7.38
N GLY A 381 -5.48 -10.07 6.16
CA GLY A 381 -6.04 -8.84 5.56
C GLY A 381 -5.12 -7.61 5.64
N ARG A 382 -4.67 -7.18 6.83
CA ARG A 382 -3.84 -5.97 6.99
C ARG A 382 -2.61 -5.88 6.09
N PRO A 383 -1.84 -6.96 5.87
CA PRO A 383 -0.72 -6.98 4.93
C PRO A 383 -1.07 -6.71 3.46
N LEU A 384 -2.34 -6.59 3.12
CA LEU A 384 -2.79 -6.23 1.77
C LEU A 384 -2.80 -4.71 1.51
N LEU A 385 -2.57 -3.87 2.54
CA LEU A 385 -2.52 -2.41 2.36
C LEU A 385 -1.46 -1.94 1.35
N PRO A 386 -0.22 -2.48 1.32
CA PRO A 386 0.76 -2.12 0.28
C PRO A 386 0.26 -2.40 -1.13
N LEU A 387 -0.38 -3.56 -1.35
CA LEU A 387 -1.01 -3.90 -2.62
C LEU A 387 -2.06 -2.85 -3.00
N ALA A 388 -2.96 -2.49 -2.09
CA ALA A 388 -4.03 -1.53 -2.33
C ALA A 388 -3.49 -0.15 -2.71
N LEU A 389 -2.60 0.41 -1.88
CA LEU A 389 -2.09 1.77 -2.07
C LEU A 389 -1.19 1.89 -3.31
N LEU A 390 -0.30 0.93 -3.53
CA LEU A 390 0.61 0.98 -4.68
C LEU A 390 -0.12 0.70 -5.99
N THR A 391 -1.18 -0.11 -5.98
CA THR A 391 -2.05 -0.29 -7.15
C THR A 391 -2.85 0.97 -7.45
N LEU A 392 -3.33 1.68 -6.44
CA LEU A 392 -3.95 2.98 -6.64
C LEU A 392 -2.98 3.96 -7.31
N LEU A 393 -1.74 4.07 -6.81
CA LEU A 393 -0.71 4.90 -7.43
C LEU A 393 -0.45 4.50 -8.88
N LEU A 394 -0.32 3.20 -9.15
CA LEU A 394 -0.13 2.68 -10.51
C LEU A 394 -1.29 3.10 -11.43
N THR A 395 -2.51 2.91 -10.99
CA THR A 395 -3.74 3.29 -11.72
C THR A 395 -3.76 4.79 -12.04
N LEU A 396 -3.52 5.63 -11.05
CA LEU A 396 -3.49 7.09 -11.22
C LEU A 396 -2.40 7.53 -12.23
N CYS A 397 -1.23 6.91 -12.18
CA CYS A 397 -0.15 7.18 -13.13
C CYS A 397 -0.50 6.76 -14.57
N MET A 398 -1.23 5.67 -14.74
CA MET A 398 -1.65 5.21 -16.07
C MET A 398 -2.74 6.10 -16.66
N MET A 399 -3.66 6.57 -15.82
CA MET A 399 -4.71 7.50 -16.24
C MET A 399 -4.17 8.89 -16.65
N GLU A 400 -2.92 9.22 -16.30
CA GLU A 400 -2.31 10.50 -16.70
C GLU A 400 -2.29 10.72 -18.21
N ASN A 401 -2.24 9.64 -19.00
CA ASN A 401 -2.22 9.69 -20.46
C ASN A 401 -3.61 9.66 -21.11
N TRP A 402 -4.69 9.62 -20.32
CA TRP A 402 -6.06 9.60 -20.85
C TRP A 402 -6.55 11.00 -21.23
N ASP A 403 -7.65 11.05 -21.96
CA ASP A 403 -8.34 12.32 -22.23
C ASP A 403 -8.64 13.06 -20.91
N SER A 404 -8.36 14.37 -20.91
CA SER A 404 -8.41 15.17 -19.68
C SER A 404 -9.83 15.31 -19.11
N SER A 405 -10.85 15.26 -19.95
CA SER A 405 -12.26 15.33 -19.53
C SER A 405 -12.70 14.01 -18.92
N ALA A 406 -12.48 12.90 -19.60
CA ALA A 406 -12.82 11.56 -19.12
C ALA A 406 -12.08 11.25 -17.80
N ALA A 407 -10.78 11.53 -17.73
CA ALA A 407 -10.01 11.35 -16.51
C ALA A 407 -10.55 12.20 -15.34
N SER A 408 -10.99 13.44 -15.60
CA SER A 408 -11.55 14.31 -14.57
C SER A 408 -12.84 13.77 -13.99
N TYR A 409 -13.77 13.28 -14.83
CA TYR A 409 -15.02 12.67 -14.37
C TYR A 409 -14.76 11.41 -13.54
N ILE A 410 -13.87 10.53 -13.98
CA ILE A 410 -13.52 9.31 -13.23
C ILE A 410 -12.88 9.66 -11.89
N HIS A 411 -11.96 10.64 -11.86
CA HIS A 411 -11.35 11.08 -10.59
C HIS A 411 -12.40 11.67 -9.63
N LEU A 412 -13.33 12.52 -10.11
CA LEU A 412 -14.39 13.08 -9.26
C LEU A 412 -15.34 12.01 -8.74
N SER A 413 -15.71 11.04 -9.59
CA SER A 413 -16.53 9.90 -9.16
C SER A 413 -15.83 9.05 -8.11
N ALA A 414 -14.54 8.74 -8.32
CA ALA A 414 -13.74 8.02 -7.33
C ALA A 414 -13.59 8.80 -6.01
N ALA A 415 -13.40 10.12 -6.08
CA ALA A 415 -13.34 10.97 -4.89
C ALA A 415 -14.69 11.01 -4.14
N ALA A 416 -15.81 11.05 -4.84
CA ALA A 416 -17.13 10.99 -4.23
C ALA A 416 -17.36 9.64 -3.52
N VAL A 417 -17.02 8.53 -4.17
CA VAL A 417 -17.08 7.19 -3.55
C VAL A 417 -16.19 7.13 -2.31
N ALA A 418 -14.95 7.63 -2.39
CA ALA A 418 -14.03 7.68 -1.28
C ALA A 418 -14.58 8.49 -0.10
N PHE A 419 -15.13 9.68 -0.38
CA PHE A 419 -15.74 10.53 0.63
C PHE A 419 -16.94 9.86 1.30
N CYS A 420 -17.88 9.29 0.52
CA CYS A 420 -19.01 8.55 1.06
C CYS A 420 -18.57 7.36 1.92
N SER A 421 -17.53 6.63 1.50
CA SER A 421 -16.97 5.53 2.28
C SER A 421 -16.42 5.98 3.63
N ILE A 422 -15.71 7.12 3.68
CA ILE A 422 -15.20 7.70 4.92
C ILE A 422 -16.35 8.12 5.84
N ILE A 423 -17.40 8.76 5.32
CA ILE A 423 -18.57 9.13 6.10
C ILE A 423 -19.30 7.88 6.62
N TYR A 424 -19.43 6.84 5.80
CA TYR A 424 -20.04 5.58 6.23
C TYR A 424 -19.27 4.97 7.43
N MET A 425 -17.95 5.04 7.43
CA MET A 425 -17.12 4.54 8.54
C MET A 425 -17.28 5.33 9.83
N PHE A 426 -17.78 6.56 9.78
CA PHE A 426 -18.04 7.35 10.99
C PHE A 426 -19.06 6.68 11.93
N PHE A 427 -20.11 6.09 11.40
CA PHE A 427 -21.18 5.51 12.21
C PHE A 427 -20.68 4.35 13.12
N PRO A 428 -20.04 3.28 12.59
CA PRO A 428 -19.51 2.22 13.44
C PRO A 428 -18.42 2.70 14.40
N LEU A 429 -17.58 3.66 13.99
CA LEU A 429 -16.54 4.22 14.86
C LEU A 429 -17.14 4.98 16.05
N SER A 430 -18.12 5.84 15.82
CA SER A 430 -18.80 6.61 16.88
C SER A 430 -19.55 5.69 17.84
N THR A 431 -20.20 4.64 17.32
CA THR A 431 -20.92 3.65 18.15
C THR A 431 -19.95 2.87 19.03
N ASN A 432 -18.84 2.40 18.46
CA ASN A 432 -17.82 1.66 19.19
C ASN A 432 -17.14 2.55 20.24
N TYR A 433 -16.82 3.80 19.92
CA TYR A 433 -16.27 4.77 20.85
C TYR A 433 -17.21 5.03 22.02
N ASN A 434 -18.49 5.26 21.76
CA ASN A 434 -19.48 5.48 22.81
C ASN A 434 -19.63 4.26 23.74
N SER A 435 -19.54 3.05 23.18
CA SER A 435 -19.54 1.80 23.95
C SER A 435 -18.29 1.69 24.83
N TYR A 436 -17.11 2.00 24.28
CA TYR A 436 -15.85 2.05 25.01
C TYR A 436 -15.91 3.06 26.18
N CYS A 437 -16.43 4.28 25.96
CA CYS A 437 -16.56 5.29 27.00
C CYS A 437 -17.50 4.88 28.11
N LYS A 438 -18.55 4.09 27.81
CA LYS A 438 -19.48 3.57 28.85
C LYS A 438 -18.85 2.48 29.72
N LEU A 439 -17.94 1.68 29.12
CA LEU A 439 -17.26 0.59 29.83
C LEU A 439 -16.05 1.08 30.65
N ARG A 440 -15.55 2.28 30.39
CA ARG A 440 -14.42 2.85 31.13
C ARG A 440 -14.87 3.16 32.57
N PRO A 441 -14.18 2.62 33.60
CA PRO A 441 -14.48 2.99 34.99
C PRO A 441 -14.41 4.50 35.16
N LYS A 442 -15.39 5.09 35.87
CA LYS A 442 -15.45 6.55 36.13
C LYS A 442 -14.35 7.03 37.07
N SER A 443 -13.39 6.18 37.41
CA SER A 443 -12.30 6.48 38.35
C SER A 443 -10.98 5.87 37.85
N VAL A 444 -10.17 6.63 37.24
CA VAL A 444 -8.72 6.73 37.50
C VAL A 444 -8.31 8.15 37.21
#